data_9138bfe13f8e6d84cfeaf4752135be9a
#
_entry.id   9138bfe13f8e6d84cfeaf4752135be9a
#
_cell.length_a   1.000
_cell.length_b   1.000
_cell.length_c   1.000
_cell.angle_alpha   90.00
_cell.angle_beta   90.00
_cell.angle_gamma   90.00
#
_symmetry.space_group_name_H-M   'P 1'
#
loop_
_entity.id
_entity.type
_entity.pdbx_description
1 polymer ?
#
loop_
_entity_poly.entity_id
_entity_poly.type
_entity_poly.pdbx_seq_one_letter_code
_entity_poly.pdbx_strand_id
1 'polypeptide(L)'
;HCIDLQGRLVTPGLIDCHTHLVFGGDRAAEWEQRLNGVSYQTISTQGGGINATVTATRNSSPKTLLKLAQHRLQRLMNEGVTTIEIKSGYGLNADAEEKMLLVARQLSLSNLVEISPTLLAAHAVPAEYRQDPDAYLTLVCEQIMPTLWQKALFEAVDVFCENVGFTPSQTERLFQAATALGIPVKGHVEQLSNQGGAALVSQDKGLSADHIEYLDDAGIQAMAQSGTVAVLLPGAFYFLQERQRPPVEQLRKQGVPMAVATDYNPGTSPFASLHLAMNMACVQ
;
A
#
# COMPACT_ATOMS: atom_id res chain seq x y z
N HIS A 1 18.68 26.78 -23.73
CA HIS A 1 17.94 27.63 -22.79
C HIS A 1 18.55 27.46 -21.40
N CYS A 2 18.86 28.58 -20.74
CA CYS A 2 19.34 28.60 -19.35
C CYS A 2 18.18 29.12 -18.47
N ILE A 3 17.93 28.44 -17.37
CA ILE A 3 16.89 28.86 -16.40
C ILE A 3 17.64 29.29 -15.12
N ASP A 4 17.52 30.56 -14.76
CA ASP A 4 18.04 31.06 -13.49
C ASP A 4 17.08 30.68 -12.34
N LEU A 5 17.57 29.85 -11.43
CA LEU A 5 16.81 29.37 -10.28
C LEU A 5 16.95 30.24 -9.04
N GLN A 6 17.67 31.37 -9.15
CA GLN A 6 17.84 32.35 -8.06
C GLN A 6 18.35 31.71 -6.76
N GLY A 7 19.30 30.78 -6.86
CA GLY A 7 19.88 30.07 -5.73
C GLY A 7 19.00 28.98 -5.11
N ARG A 8 17.88 28.61 -5.73
CA ARG A 8 17.03 27.52 -5.25
C ARG A 8 17.67 26.15 -5.50
N LEU A 9 17.46 25.23 -4.56
CA LEU A 9 17.87 23.85 -4.71
C LEU A 9 17.03 23.16 -5.79
N VAL A 10 17.67 22.32 -6.62
CA VAL A 10 17.01 21.44 -7.59
C VAL A 10 17.31 20.01 -7.21
N THR A 11 16.26 19.21 -7.16
CA THR A 11 16.34 17.77 -6.97
C THR A 11 15.61 17.06 -8.10
N PRO A 12 15.85 15.77 -8.35
CA PRO A 12 14.91 14.94 -9.08
C PRO A 12 13.52 15.04 -8.47
N GLY A 13 12.46 14.84 -9.27
CA GLY A 13 11.10 14.77 -8.76
C GLY A 13 10.96 13.68 -7.70
N LEU A 14 10.18 13.94 -6.67
CA LEU A 14 9.96 12.99 -5.59
C LEU A 14 9.05 11.84 -6.06
N ILE A 15 9.30 10.65 -5.53
CA ILE A 15 8.53 9.43 -5.81
C ILE A 15 7.88 8.95 -4.51
N ASP A 16 6.55 8.88 -4.49
CA ASP A 16 5.80 8.25 -3.40
C ASP A 16 5.38 6.84 -3.83
N CYS A 17 6.16 5.85 -3.44
CA CYS A 17 6.06 4.49 -3.95
C CYS A 17 5.06 3.59 -3.20
N HIS A 18 4.27 4.16 -2.27
CA HIS A 18 3.26 3.43 -1.52
C HIS A 18 2.15 4.36 -1.03
N THR A 19 1.00 4.33 -1.70
CA THR A 19 -0.20 5.05 -1.27
C THR A 19 -1.48 4.26 -1.51
N HIS A 20 -2.52 4.57 -0.72
CA HIS A 20 -3.88 4.09 -0.89
C HIS A 20 -4.82 5.28 -1.19
N LEU A 21 -4.45 6.12 -2.12
CA LEU A 21 -5.04 7.44 -2.37
C LEU A 21 -6.52 7.41 -2.76
N VAL A 22 -6.97 6.32 -3.42
CA VAL A 22 -8.35 6.17 -3.91
C VAL A 22 -9.20 5.47 -2.86
N PHE A 23 -9.95 6.24 -2.08
CA PHE A 23 -10.93 5.72 -1.10
C PHE A 23 -12.07 6.69 -0.87
N GLY A 24 -13.24 6.14 -0.44
CA GLY A 24 -14.40 6.89 0.03
C GLY A 24 -14.41 7.05 1.55
N GLY A 25 -15.09 8.10 2.02
CA GLY A 25 -15.22 8.37 3.45
C GLY A 25 -13.94 8.86 4.12
N ASP A 26 -13.94 8.81 5.45
CA ASP A 26 -12.82 9.07 6.33
C ASP A 26 -12.94 8.20 7.59
N ARG A 27 -11.94 8.30 8.47
CA ARG A 27 -11.92 7.56 9.74
C ARG A 27 -11.67 8.48 10.95
N ALA A 28 -12.06 9.75 10.85
CA ALA A 28 -11.87 10.73 11.90
C ALA A 28 -12.58 10.35 13.21
N ALA A 29 -13.82 9.86 13.13
CA ALA A 29 -14.58 9.40 14.29
C ALA A 29 -13.93 8.19 15.00
N GLU A 30 -13.29 7.28 14.25
CA GLU A 30 -12.53 6.17 14.85
C GLU A 30 -11.28 6.69 15.56
N TRP A 31 -10.63 7.68 14.99
CA TRP A 31 -9.47 8.31 15.60
C TRP A 31 -9.85 8.98 16.95
N GLU A 32 -10.96 9.70 16.98
CA GLU A 32 -11.48 10.27 18.21
C GLU A 32 -11.78 9.20 19.27
N GLN A 33 -12.39 8.08 18.89
CA GLN A 33 -12.62 6.95 19.79
C GLN A 33 -11.32 6.38 20.35
N ARG A 34 -10.28 6.20 19.52
CA ARG A 34 -8.96 5.74 19.95
C ARG A 34 -8.32 6.70 20.95
N LEU A 35 -8.39 8.00 20.71
CA LEU A 35 -7.90 9.01 21.64
C LEU A 35 -8.63 8.97 22.99
N ASN A 36 -9.90 8.57 22.99
CA ASN A 36 -10.71 8.35 24.19
C ASN A 36 -10.52 6.95 24.82
N GLY A 37 -9.54 6.17 24.36
CA GLY A 37 -9.16 4.87 24.93
C GLY A 37 -9.99 3.69 24.47
N VAL A 38 -10.85 3.85 23.46
CA VAL A 38 -11.61 2.73 22.88
C VAL A 38 -10.63 1.81 22.12
N SER A 39 -10.67 0.50 22.42
CA SER A 39 -9.76 -0.46 21.80
C SER A 39 -10.05 -0.63 20.30
N TYR A 40 -9.00 -0.92 19.53
CA TYR A 40 -9.15 -1.25 18.10
C TYR A 40 -10.13 -2.42 17.88
N GLN A 41 -10.10 -3.42 18.76
CA GLN A 41 -11.00 -4.57 18.66
C GLN A 41 -12.47 -4.15 18.81
N THR A 42 -12.79 -3.25 19.74
CA THR A 42 -14.13 -2.70 19.93
C THR A 42 -14.58 -1.93 18.68
N ILE A 43 -13.72 -1.07 18.14
CA ILE A 43 -14.00 -0.32 16.91
C ILE A 43 -14.27 -1.27 15.75
N SER A 44 -13.43 -2.28 15.57
CA SER A 44 -13.58 -3.26 14.48
C SER A 44 -14.86 -4.07 14.58
N THR A 45 -15.27 -4.51 15.78
CA THR A 45 -16.51 -5.27 16.00
C THR A 45 -17.77 -4.43 15.77
N GLN A 46 -17.67 -3.12 15.91
CA GLN A 46 -18.74 -2.16 15.61
C GLN A 46 -18.84 -1.78 14.13
N GLY A 47 -18.08 -2.45 13.26
CA GLY A 47 -18.09 -2.18 11.81
C GLY A 47 -17.10 -1.09 11.38
N GLY A 48 -16.21 -0.67 12.25
CA GLY A 48 -15.09 0.22 11.96
C GLY A 48 -13.91 -0.49 11.29
N GLY A 49 -12.77 0.16 11.30
CA GLY A 49 -11.57 -0.36 10.67
C GLY A 49 -11.65 -0.32 9.14
N ILE A 50 -10.96 -1.24 8.49
CA ILE A 50 -10.94 -1.33 7.03
C ILE A 50 -12.34 -1.49 6.43
N ASN A 51 -13.27 -2.17 7.13
CA ASN A 51 -14.63 -2.40 6.68
C ASN A 51 -15.42 -1.11 6.48
N ALA A 52 -15.21 -0.09 7.31
CA ALA A 52 -15.84 1.23 7.14
C ALA A 52 -15.38 1.87 5.81
N THR A 53 -14.07 1.82 5.54
CA THR A 53 -13.51 2.35 4.28
C THR A 53 -14.00 1.54 3.06
N VAL A 54 -14.06 0.21 3.15
CA VAL A 54 -14.59 -0.66 2.09
C VAL A 54 -16.04 -0.30 1.78
N THR A 55 -16.88 -0.19 2.80
CA THR A 55 -18.30 0.17 2.63
C THR A 55 -18.44 1.55 1.98
N ALA A 56 -17.71 2.55 2.45
CA ALA A 56 -17.75 3.90 1.89
C ALA A 56 -17.23 3.94 0.43
N THR A 57 -16.19 3.17 0.12
CA THR A 57 -15.61 3.10 -1.23
C THR A 57 -16.55 2.38 -2.20
N ARG A 58 -17.13 1.25 -1.80
CA ARG A 58 -18.11 0.51 -2.61
C ARG A 58 -19.32 1.39 -2.95
N ASN A 59 -19.82 2.16 -1.97
CA ASN A 59 -20.99 3.03 -2.13
C ASN A 59 -20.71 4.35 -2.86
N SER A 60 -19.44 4.74 -3.01
CA SER A 60 -19.06 5.95 -3.71
C SER A 60 -19.11 5.78 -5.23
N SER A 61 -19.64 6.80 -5.92
CA SER A 61 -19.57 6.84 -7.38
C SER A 61 -18.12 7.04 -7.87
N PRO A 62 -17.77 6.60 -9.09
CA PRO A 62 -16.45 6.89 -9.69
C PRO A 62 -16.12 8.38 -9.68
N LYS A 63 -17.09 9.24 -9.96
CA LYS A 63 -16.93 10.70 -9.94
C LYS A 63 -16.58 11.23 -8.55
N THR A 64 -17.20 10.68 -7.51
CA THR A 64 -16.92 11.04 -6.11
C THR A 64 -15.51 10.61 -5.73
N LEU A 65 -15.13 9.37 -6.03
CA LEU A 65 -13.78 8.85 -5.75
C LEU A 65 -12.71 9.66 -6.49
N LEU A 66 -12.93 9.99 -7.75
CA LEU A 66 -12.01 10.81 -8.54
C LEU A 66 -11.81 12.19 -7.92
N LYS A 67 -12.90 12.87 -7.52
CA LYS A 67 -12.83 14.19 -6.87
C LYS A 67 -12.03 14.14 -5.57
N LEU A 68 -12.28 13.13 -4.73
CA LEU A 68 -11.57 12.96 -3.46
C LEU A 68 -10.08 12.65 -3.69
N ALA A 69 -9.79 11.73 -4.59
CA ALA A 69 -8.43 11.34 -4.92
C ALA A 69 -7.64 12.49 -5.58
N GLN A 70 -8.28 13.27 -6.47
CA GLN A 70 -7.67 14.47 -7.06
C GLN A 70 -7.22 15.48 -5.99
N HIS A 71 -8.05 15.71 -4.98
CA HIS A 71 -7.71 16.63 -3.89
C HIS A 71 -6.51 16.13 -3.07
N ARG A 72 -6.43 14.82 -2.82
CA ARG A 72 -5.31 14.19 -2.11
C ARG A 72 -4.03 14.22 -2.94
N LEU A 73 -4.13 13.88 -4.23
CA LEU A 73 -3.02 13.91 -5.17
C LEU A 73 -2.41 15.32 -5.29
N GLN A 74 -3.25 16.34 -5.38
CA GLN A 74 -2.79 17.73 -5.48
C GLN A 74 -1.91 18.14 -4.29
N ARG A 75 -2.17 17.64 -3.10
CA ARG A 75 -1.34 17.92 -1.93
C ARG A 75 0.07 17.34 -2.08
N LEU A 76 0.18 16.09 -2.53
CA LEU A 76 1.48 15.45 -2.79
C LEU A 76 2.24 16.13 -3.94
N MET A 77 1.55 16.49 -5.02
CA MET A 77 2.15 17.23 -6.14
C MET A 77 2.68 18.60 -5.70
N ASN A 78 2.00 19.27 -4.80
CA ASN A 78 2.45 20.58 -4.26
C ASN A 78 3.75 20.47 -3.44
N GLU A 79 4.11 19.26 -2.97
CA GLU A 79 5.38 18.96 -2.32
C GLU A 79 6.47 18.48 -3.29
N GLY A 80 6.18 18.43 -4.59
CA GLY A 80 7.15 18.03 -5.61
C GLY A 80 7.13 16.53 -5.96
N VAL A 81 6.07 15.81 -5.57
CA VAL A 81 5.87 14.42 -6.02
C VAL A 81 5.51 14.43 -7.49
N THR A 82 6.30 13.72 -8.30
CA THR A 82 6.15 13.59 -9.75
C THR A 82 5.81 12.19 -10.21
N THR A 83 5.98 11.21 -9.34
CA THR A 83 5.62 9.80 -9.57
C THR A 83 4.97 9.24 -8.32
N ILE A 84 3.87 8.54 -8.45
CA ILE A 84 3.13 8.00 -7.32
C ILE A 84 2.57 6.61 -7.62
N GLU A 85 2.72 5.69 -6.68
CA GLU A 85 1.96 4.45 -6.69
C GLU A 85 0.59 4.65 -6.05
N ILE A 86 -0.45 4.11 -6.68
CA ILE A 86 -1.81 4.11 -6.13
C ILE A 86 -2.33 2.67 -6.08
N LYS A 87 -2.49 2.14 -4.88
CA LYS A 87 -3.06 0.82 -4.63
C LYS A 87 -4.59 0.87 -4.63
N SER A 88 -5.24 -0.16 -5.15
CA SER A 88 -6.64 -0.46 -4.86
C SER A 88 -6.78 -1.07 -3.45
N GLY A 89 -7.71 -1.99 -3.20
CA GLY A 89 -7.76 -2.75 -1.94
C GLY A 89 -8.80 -2.28 -0.93
N TYR A 90 -9.64 -1.32 -1.29
CA TYR A 90 -10.85 -0.98 -0.56
C TYR A 90 -12.13 -1.35 -1.33
N GLY A 91 -11.99 -2.07 -2.43
CA GLY A 91 -13.12 -2.64 -3.16
C GLY A 91 -13.48 -4.04 -2.66
N LEU A 92 -12.48 -4.91 -2.59
CA LEU A 92 -12.55 -6.31 -2.18
C LEU A 92 -13.62 -7.12 -2.93
N ASN A 93 -13.94 -6.71 -4.14
CA ASN A 93 -14.72 -7.43 -5.15
C ASN A 93 -14.38 -6.92 -6.56
N ALA A 94 -14.74 -7.64 -7.59
CA ALA A 94 -14.34 -7.33 -8.96
C ALA A 94 -14.73 -5.91 -9.40
N ASP A 95 -15.98 -5.54 -9.23
CA ASP A 95 -16.50 -4.24 -9.72
C ASP A 95 -15.89 -3.05 -8.98
N ALA A 96 -15.70 -3.18 -7.67
CA ALA A 96 -15.18 -2.08 -6.87
C ALA A 96 -13.66 -1.93 -7.01
N GLU A 97 -12.89 -3.04 -7.15
CA GLU A 97 -11.46 -3.00 -7.47
C GLU A 97 -11.24 -2.38 -8.86
N GLU A 98 -12.01 -2.81 -9.88
CA GLU A 98 -11.97 -2.20 -11.20
C GLU A 98 -12.25 -0.69 -11.13
N LYS A 99 -13.30 -0.30 -10.42
CA LYS A 99 -13.66 1.11 -10.22
C LYS A 99 -12.51 1.92 -9.64
N MET A 100 -11.82 1.41 -8.62
CA MET A 100 -10.69 2.09 -7.99
C MET A 100 -9.52 2.26 -8.96
N LEU A 101 -9.15 1.20 -9.69
CA LEU A 101 -8.06 1.23 -10.67
C LEU A 101 -8.37 2.16 -11.85
N LEU A 102 -9.62 2.18 -12.33
CA LEU A 102 -10.06 3.13 -13.36
C LEU A 102 -9.92 4.58 -12.88
N VAL A 103 -10.26 4.86 -11.61
CA VAL A 103 -10.05 6.19 -11.03
C VAL A 103 -8.57 6.54 -10.96
N ALA A 104 -7.70 5.61 -10.57
CA ALA A 104 -6.25 5.82 -10.57
C ALA A 104 -5.72 6.12 -11.98
N ARG A 105 -6.13 5.37 -13.00
CA ARG A 105 -5.77 5.64 -14.42
C ARG A 105 -6.29 6.99 -14.88
N GLN A 106 -7.49 7.39 -14.50
CA GLN A 106 -8.06 8.68 -14.89
C GLN A 106 -7.29 9.86 -14.26
N LEU A 107 -6.77 9.72 -13.04
CA LEU A 107 -5.90 10.71 -12.42
C LEU A 107 -4.62 10.93 -13.23
N SER A 108 -4.01 9.87 -13.78
CA SER A 108 -2.83 9.96 -14.65
C SER A 108 -3.09 10.80 -15.91
N LEU A 109 -4.26 10.66 -16.51
CA LEU A 109 -4.63 11.40 -17.72
C LEU A 109 -4.88 12.89 -17.48
N SER A 110 -5.17 13.28 -16.24
CA SER A 110 -5.60 14.63 -15.87
C SER A 110 -4.52 15.48 -15.22
N ASN A 111 -3.36 14.90 -14.90
CA ASN A 111 -2.31 15.54 -14.11
C ASN A 111 -0.93 15.35 -14.71
N LEU A 112 0.00 16.25 -14.35
CA LEU A 112 1.42 16.17 -14.70
C LEU A 112 2.19 15.32 -13.69
N VAL A 113 1.68 14.12 -13.40
CA VAL A 113 2.28 13.16 -12.49
C VAL A 113 2.16 11.77 -13.09
N GLU A 114 3.22 10.99 -12.97
CA GLU A 114 3.20 9.58 -13.35
C GLU A 114 2.52 8.77 -12.26
N ILE A 115 1.55 7.94 -12.64
CA ILE A 115 0.82 7.08 -11.70
C ILE A 115 1.01 5.62 -12.09
N SER A 116 1.48 4.83 -11.13
CA SER A 116 1.60 3.37 -11.21
C SER A 116 0.50 2.73 -10.36
N PRO A 117 -0.60 2.25 -10.94
CA PRO A 117 -1.63 1.56 -10.18
C PRO A 117 -1.20 0.15 -9.79
N THR A 118 -1.52 -0.25 -8.56
CA THR A 118 -1.26 -1.59 -8.01
C THR A 118 -2.58 -2.24 -7.59
N LEU A 119 -2.81 -3.49 -8.00
CA LEU A 119 -3.95 -4.27 -7.52
C LEU A 119 -3.65 -4.82 -6.13
N LEU A 120 -4.43 -4.43 -5.13
CA LEU A 120 -4.36 -4.95 -3.75
C LEU A 120 -5.69 -5.60 -3.33
N ALA A 121 -6.29 -6.43 -4.19
CA ALA A 121 -7.51 -7.15 -3.83
C ALA A 121 -7.30 -8.07 -2.60
N ALA A 122 -6.08 -8.53 -2.37
CA ALA A 122 -5.68 -9.29 -1.18
C ALA A 122 -5.24 -8.38 -0.01
N HIS A 123 -5.97 -7.29 0.26
CA HIS A 123 -5.74 -6.39 1.39
C HIS A 123 -6.41 -6.89 2.68
N ALA A 124 -7.61 -7.42 2.55
CA ALA A 124 -8.35 -8.04 3.64
C ALA A 124 -9.36 -9.04 3.08
N VAL A 125 -9.82 -9.95 3.92
CA VAL A 125 -10.93 -10.85 3.58
C VAL A 125 -12.23 -10.08 3.77
N PRO A 126 -13.05 -9.87 2.72
CA PRO A 126 -14.31 -9.16 2.84
C PRO A 126 -15.33 -9.95 3.67
N ALA A 127 -16.29 -9.23 4.25
CA ALA A 127 -17.26 -9.80 5.19
C ALA A 127 -18.02 -11.01 4.62
N GLU A 128 -18.33 -11.00 3.34
CA GLU A 128 -19.03 -12.08 2.61
C GLU A 128 -18.21 -13.38 2.48
N TYR A 129 -16.88 -13.30 2.65
CA TYR A 129 -15.98 -14.47 2.59
C TYR A 129 -15.29 -14.77 3.93
N ARG A 130 -15.74 -14.15 5.05
CA ARG A 130 -15.09 -14.33 6.36
C ARG A 130 -14.99 -15.79 6.81
N GLN A 131 -15.93 -16.64 6.40
CA GLN A 131 -15.94 -18.07 6.72
C GLN A 131 -15.11 -18.93 5.77
N ASP A 132 -14.71 -18.38 4.62
CA ASP A 132 -13.94 -19.09 3.60
C ASP A 132 -12.97 -18.10 2.89
N PRO A 133 -11.87 -17.70 3.56
CA PRO A 133 -10.85 -16.84 2.96
C PRO A 133 -10.22 -17.43 1.70
N ASP A 134 -10.12 -18.77 1.60
CA ASP A 134 -9.51 -19.43 0.45
C ASP A 134 -10.40 -19.34 -0.79
N ALA A 135 -11.73 -19.36 -0.64
CA ALA A 135 -12.64 -19.09 -1.76
C ALA A 135 -12.50 -17.66 -2.26
N TYR A 136 -12.30 -16.68 -1.36
CA TYR A 136 -12.00 -15.30 -1.77
C TYR A 136 -10.68 -15.20 -2.54
N LEU A 137 -9.63 -15.82 -2.02
CA LEU A 137 -8.33 -15.81 -2.71
C LEU A 137 -8.41 -16.49 -4.08
N THR A 138 -9.19 -17.57 -4.20
CA THR A 138 -9.49 -18.22 -5.49
C THR A 138 -10.15 -17.25 -6.46
N LEU A 139 -11.14 -16.49 -6.01
CA LEU A 139 -11.78 -15.45 -6.81
C LEU A 139 -10.77 -14.38 -7.27
N VAL A 140 -9.88 -13.96 -6.38
CA VAL A 140 -8.82 -12.98 -6.72
C VAL A 140 -7.88 -13.54 -7.79
N CYS A 141 -7.35 -14.76 -7.59
CA CYS A 141 -6.35 -15.37 -8.47
C CYS A 141 -6.92 -15.75 -9.84
N GLU A 142 -8.16 -16.27 -9.88
CA GLU A 142 -8.72 -16.87 -11.10
C GLU A 142 -9.60 -15.92 -11.90
N GLN A 143 -10.12 -14.87 -11.28
CA GLN A 143 -11.08 -13.96 -11.95
C GLN A 143 -10.66 -12.49 -11.86
N ILE A 144 -10.51 -11.92 -10.65
CA ILE A 144 -10.27 -10.48 -10.51
C ILE A 144 -8.95 -10.09 -11.16
N MET A 145 -7.85 -10.67 -10.71
CA MET A 145 -6.51 -10.33 -11.17
C MET A 145 -6.33 -10.54 -12.69
N PRO A 146 -6.63 -11.71 -13.27
CA PRO A 146 -6.43 -11.90 -14.72
C PRO A 146 -7.35 -11.01 -15.57
N THR A 147 -8.60 -10.76 -15.12
CA THR A 147 -9.52 -9.90 -15.86
C THR A 147 -9.04 -8.45 -15.89
N LEU A 148 -8.60 -7.92 -14.74
CA LEU A 148 -8.13 -6.53 -14.66
C LEU A 148 -6.75 -6.35 -15.30
N TRP A 149 -5.90 -7.40 -15.29
CA TRP A 149 -4.64 -7.42 -16.02
C TRP A 149 -4.84 -7.33 -17.54
N GLN A 150 -5.76 -8.11 -18.09
CA GLN A 150 -6.11 -8.06 -19.52
C GLN A 150 -6.61 -6.67 -19.95
N LYS A 151 -7.24 -5.92 -19.04
CA LYS A 151 -7.68 -4.54 -19.26
C LYS A 151 -6.55 -3.52 -19.07
N ALA A 152 -5.32 -3.93 -18.73
CA ALA A 152 -4.17 -3.09 -18.44
C ALA A 152 -4.44 -2.02 -17.37
N LEU A 153 -5.17 -2.38 -16.32
CA LEU A 153 -5.58 -1.43 -15.28
C LEU A 153 -4.56 -1.24 -14.17
N PHE A 154 -3.62 -2.17 -14.00
CA PHE A 154 -2.58 -2.09 -12.97
C PHE A 154 -1.23 -2.58 -13.50
N GLU A 155 -0.16 -2.39 -12.75
CA GLU A 155 1.23 -2.70 -13.14
C GLU A 155 1.89 -3.71 -12.20
N ALA A 156 1.37 -3.88 -10.98
CA ALA A 156 1.82 -4.85 -10.01
C ALA A 156 0.65 -5.35 -9.16
N VAL A 157 0.82 -6.53 -8.55
CA VAL A 157 -0.10 -7.04 -7.54
C VAL A 157 0.56 -6.99 -6.17
N ASP A 158 -0.24 -6.75 -5.14
CA ASP A 158 0.19 -6.62 -3.76
C ASP A 158 -0.69 -7.46 -2.84
N VAL A 159 -0.20 -7.80 -1.65
CA VAL A 159 -0.88 -8.59 -0.64
C VAL A 159 -0.56 -8.08 0.77
N PHE A 160 -1.50 -8.18 1.67
CA PHE A 160 -1.27 -7.98 3.10
C PHE A 160 -1.03 -9.34 3.76
N CYS A 161 0.26 -9.74 3.87
CA CYS A 161 0.71 -10.98 4.50
C CYS A 161 0.97 -10.77 5.98
N GLU A 162 -0.02 -11.06 6.79
CA GLU A 162 0.00 -10.85 8.23
C GLU A 162 -0.92 -11.83 8.97
N ASN A 163 -0.72 -11.96 10.28
CA ASN A 163 -1.56 -12.81 11.14
C ASN A 163 -3.04 -12.40 11.15
N VAL A 164 -3.34 -11.14 10.81
CA VAL A 164 -4.69 -10.58 10.66
C VAL A 164 -5.13 -10.43 9.19
N GLY A 165 -4.25 -10.74 8.27
CA GLY A 165 -4.44 -10.66 6.82
C GLY A 165 -4.43 -12.04 6.16
N PHE A 166 -3.62 -12.17 5.11
CA PHE A 166 -3.42 -13.44 4.41
C PHE A 166 -2.20 -14.17 4.96
N THR A 167 -2.31 -15.49 5.01
CA THR A 167 -1.22 -16.37 5.49
C THR A 167 -0.09 -16.45 4.46
N PRO A 168 1.12 -16.89 4.86
CA PRO A 168 2.23 -17.11 3.92
C PRO A 168 1.86 -18.05 2.76
N SER A 169 1.13 -19.14 3.01
CA SER A 169 0.70 -20.06 1.96
C SER A 169 -0.31 -19.45 0.98
N GLN A 170 -1.19 -18.58 1.46
CA GLN A 170 -2.12 -17.82 0.63
C GLN A 170 -1.36 -16.77 -0.21
N THR A 171 -0.38 -16.11 0.39
CA THR A 171 0.51 -15.16 -0.29
C THR A 171 1.29 -15.84 -1.41
N GLU A 172 1.92 -16.98 -1.13
CA GLU A 172 2.62 -17.76 -2.13
C GLU A 172 1.72 -18.15 -3.30
N ARG A 173 0.50 -18.61 -3.02
CA ARG A 173 -0.49 -18.94 -4.06
C ARG A 173 -0.84 -17.74 -4.94
N LEU A 174 -1.01 -16.54 -4.36
CA LEU A 174 -1.26 -15.31 -5.11
C LEU A 174 -0.07 -14.96 -6.00
N PHE A 175 1.15 -15.03 -5.47
CA PHE A 175 2.36 -14.71 -6.21
C PHE A 175 2.62 -15.69 -7.35
N GLN A 176 2.38 -17.00 -7.16
CA GLN A 176 2.45 -17.99 -8.21
C GLN A 176 1.44 -17.69 -9.34
N ALA A 177 0.22 -17.31 -9.00
CA ALA A 177 -0.78 -16.93 -10.01
C ALA A 177 -0.39 -15.63 -10.74
N ALA A 178 0.19 -14.64 -10.05
CA ALA A 178 0.66 -13.41 -10.65
C ALA A 178 1.86 -13.64 -11.59
N THR A 179 2.87 -14.35 -11.12
CA THR A 179 4.09 -14.64 -11.90
C THR A 179 3.80 -15.49 -13.14
N ALA A 180 2.82 -16.39 -13.07
CA ALA A 180 2.35 -17.16 -14.24
C ALA A 180 1.75 -16.25 -15.34
N LEU A 181 1.26 -15.06 -14.98
CA LEU A 181 0.76 -14.04 -15.91
C LEU A 181 1.82 -12.99 -16.26
N GLY A 182 3.03 -13.08 -15.72
CA GLY A 182 4.08 -12.08 -15.88
C GLY A 182 3.84 -10.78 -15.10
N ILE A 183 3.03 -10.82 -14.05
CA ILE A 183 2.70 -9.67 -13.22
C ILE A 183 3.73 -9.52 -12.10
N PRO A 184 4.38 -8.34 -11.96
CA PRO A 184 5.26 -8.06 -10.83
C PRO A 184 4.51 -8.10 -9.49
N VAL A 185 5.20 -8.56 -8.44
CA VAL A 185 4.62 -8.67 -7.09
C VAL A 185 5.25 -7.69 -6.11
N LYS A 186 4.46 -7.31 -5.10
CA LYS A 186 4.85 -6.51 -3.92
C LYS A 186 4.20 -7.14 -2.69
N GLY A 187 4.60 -6.70 -1.49
CA GLY A 187 3.94 -7.17 -0.28
C GLY A 187 3.96 -6.15 0.87
N HIS A 188 2.81 -5.96 1.53
CA HIS A 188 2.76 -5.45 2.90
C HIS A 188 3.09 -6.62 3.80
N VAL A 189 4.26 -6.59 4.40
CA VAL A 189 4.83 -7.75 5.11
C VAL A 189 5.55 -7.32 6.38
N GLU A 190 5.58 -8.20 7.37
CA GLU A 190 6.29 -7.97 8.62
C GLU A 190 5.96 -6.63 9.31
N GLN A 191 4.73 -6.14 9.15
CA GLN A 191 4.25 -4.90 9.79
C GLN A 191 3.93 -5.14 11.28
N LEU A 192 3.20 -6.21 11.60
CA LEU A 192 2.67 -6.50 12.93
C LEU A 192 3.30 -7.76 13.52
N SER A 193 3.86 -8.61 12.69
CA SER A 193 4.46 -9.90 13.03
C SER A 193 5.41 -10.37 11.94
N ASN A 194 6.35 -11.24 12.27
CA ASN A 194 7.16 -11.92 11.25
C ASN A 194 6.39 -13.13 10.71
N GLN A 195 6.02 -13.06 9.44
CA GLN A 195 5.35 -14.14 8.70
C GLN A 195 6.24 -14.73 7.59
N GLY A 196 7.45 -14.21 7.38
CA GLY A 196 8.33 -14.60 6.28
C GLY A 196 7.88 -14.06 4.91
N GLY A 197 7.00 -13.07 4.89
CA GLY A 197 6.44 -12.49 3.67
C GLY A 197 7.49 -11.80 2.80
N ALA A 198 8.47 -11.11 3.39
CA ALA A 198 9.57 -10.49 2.65
C ALA A 198 10.44 -11.51 1.93
N ALA A 199 10.64 -12.70 2.51
CA ALA A 199 11.32 -13.79 1.84
C ALA A 199 10.51 -14.33 0.65
N LEU A 200 9.18 -14.45 0.79
CA LEU A 200 8.29 -14.83 -0.32
C LEU A 200 8.33 -13.81 -1.46
N VAL A 201 8.21 -12.51 -1.15
CA VAL A 201 8.36 -11.44 -2.15
C VAL A 201 9.70 -11.56 -2.87
N SER A 202 10.78 -11.82 -2.13
CA SER A 202 12.13 -11.91 -2.68
C SER A 202 12.34 -13.15 -3.58
N GLN A 203 11.69 -14.28 -3.27
CA GLN A 203 11.75 -15.51 -4.11
C GLN A 203 11.19 -15.26 -5.51
N ASP A 204 10.14 -14.46 -5.62
CA ASP A 204 9.53 -14.07 -6.89
C ASP A 204 10.18 -12.83 -7.52
N LYS A 205 11.34 -12.38 -7.00
CA LYS A 205 12.03 -11.14 -7.40
C LYS A 205 11.08 -9.94 -7.40
N GLY A 206 10.23 -9.90 -6.37
CA GLY A 206 9.24 -8.85 -6.21
C GLY A 206 9.86 -7.46 -6.07
N LEU A 207 9.09 -6.45 -6.44
CA LEU A 207 9.56 -5.06 -6.51
C LEU A 207 9.92 -4.51 -5.13
N SER A 208 9.06 -4.75 -4.13
CA SER A 208 9.28 -4.25 -2.77
C SER A 208 8.59 -5.08 -1.70
N ALA A 209 9.18 -5.06 -0.51
CA ALA A 209 8.61 -5.49 0.75
C ALA A 209 8.39 -4.24 1.62
N ASP A 210 7.14 -3.97 1.94
CA ASP A 210 6.69 -2.71 2.49
C ASP A 210 6.29 -2.88 3.96
N HIS A 211 6.54 -1.91 4.85
CA HIS A 211 6.49 -1.88 6.31
C HIS A 211 7.75 -2.44 6.97
N ILE A 212 7.87 -3.77 7.10
CA ILE A 212 9.09 -4.49 7.53
C ILE A 212 9.57 -4.24 8.97
N GLU A 213 8.70 -3.78 9.88
CA GLU A 213 9.05 -3.55 11.29
C GLU A 213 9.55 -4.81 12.00
N TYR A 214 8.99 -5.97 11.65
CA TYR A 214 9.32 -7.28 12.25
C TYR A 214 10.20 -8.15 11.34
N LEU A 215 10.88 -7.56 10.36
CA LEU A 215 11.76 -8.26 9.42
C LEU A 215 12.95 -8.89 10.17
N ASP A 216 13.24 -10.15 9.88
CA ASP A 216 14.38 -10.89 10.43
C ASP A 216 15.58 -10.96 9.47
N ASP A 217 16.68 -11.56 9.97
CA ASP A 217 17.91 -11.70 9.19
C ASP A 217 17.71 -12.55 7.94
N ALA A 218 16.82 -13.54 7.95
CA ALA A 218 16.53 -14.37 6.77
C ALA A 218 15.84 -13.57 5.67
N GLY A 219 14.85 -12.74 6.04
CA GLY A 219 14.19 -11.82 5.12
C GLY A 219 15.17 -10.78 4.55
N ILE A 220 16.03 -10.19 5.40
CA ILE A 220 17.07 -9.24 4.96
C ILE A 220 18.00 -9.88 3.93
N GLN A 221 18.48 -11.11 4.19
CA GLN A 221 19.35 -11.83 3.25
C GLN A 221 18.65 -12.12 1.91
N ALA A 222 17.39 -12.54 1.96
CA ALA A 222 16.59 -12.79 0.75
C ALA A 222 16.44 -11.51 -0.09
N MET A 223 16.11 -10.37 0.54
CA MET A 223 16.00 -9.07 -0.13
C MET A 223 17.33 -8.61 -0.73
N ALA A 224 18.45 -8.78 0.01
CA ALA A 224 19.79 -8.44 -0.51
C ALA A 224 20.16 -9.24 -1.76
N GLN A 225 19.77 -10.52 -1.82
CA GLN A 225 20.07 -11.40 -2.94
C GLN A 225 19.17 -11.14 -4.16
N SER A 226 17.90 -10.79 -3.93
CA SER A 226 16.93 -10.55 -5.00
C SER A 226 16.99 -9.13 -5.57
N GLY A 227 17.45 -8.17 -4.78
CA GLY A 227 17.37 -6.74 -5.09
C GLY A 227 16.00 -6.12 -4.77
N THR A 228 15.14 -6.84 -4.03
CA THR A 228 13.84 -6.33 -3.56
C THR A 228 14.04 -5.10 -2.67
N VAL A 229 13.28 -4.03 -2.92
CA VAL A 229 13.39 -2.76 -2.18
C VAL A 229 12.67 -2.86 -0.84
N ALA A 230 13.30 -2.41 0.23
CA ALA A 230 12.68 -2.22 1.53
C ALA A 230 11.97 -0.86 1.59
N VAL A 231 10.65 -0.84 1.72
CA VAL A 231 9.89 0.42 1.81
C VAL A 231 9.53 0.71 3.26
N LEU A 232 10.07 1.82 3.77
CA LEU A 232 9.83 2.32 5.12
C LEU A 232 8.60 3.21 5.11
N LEU A 233 7.68 2.98 6.06
CA LEU A 233 6.40 3.68 6.18
C LEU A 233 6.26 4.34 7.57
N PRO A 234 7.10 5.36 7.84
CA PRO A 234 7.24 5.94 9.18
C PRO A 234 5.96 6.60 9.69
N GLY A 235 5.07 7.02 8.77
CA GLY A 235 3.77 7.58 9.13
C GLY A 235 2.85 6.55 9.80
N ALA A 236 2.76 5.34 9.23
CA ALA A 236 2.00 4.25 9.82
C ALA A 236 2.57 3.83 11.16
N PHE A 237 3.89 3.67 11.24
CA PHE A 237 4.60 3.38 12.48
C PHE A 237 4.26 4.37 13.60
N TYR A 238 4.33 5.67 13.31
CA TYR A 238 4.02 6.74 14.25
C TYR A 238 2.54 6.73 14.67
N PHE A 239 1.64 6.63 13.70
CA PHE A 239 0.20 6.72 13.94
C PHE A 239 -0.35 5.51 14.71
N LEU A 240 0.21 4.34 14.47
CA LEU A 240 -0.11 3.11 15.21
C LEU A 240 0.57 3.04 16.58
N GLN A 241 1.51 3.94 16.86
CA GLN A 241 2.33 3.94 18.08
C GLN A 241 3.13 2.63 18.23
N GLU A 242 3.64 2.14 17.09
CA GLU A 242 4.45 0.93 17.07
C GLU A 242 5.75 1.12 17.86
N ARG A 243 6.28 0.02 18.40
CA ARG A 243 7.51 0.02 19.19
C ARG A 243 8.66 -0.68 18.48
N GLN A 244 8.33 -1.70 17.71
CA GLN A 244 9.30 -2.45 16.92
C GLN A 244 9.69 -1.63 15.69
N ARG A 245 10.97 -1.24 15.60
CA ARG A 245 11.47 -0.45 14.46
C ARG A 245 11.93 -1.35 13.33
N PRO A 246 11.81 -0.90 12.08
CA PRO A 246 12.46 -1.57 10.96
C PRO A 246 13.98 -1.71 11.18
N PRO A 247 14.60 -2.82 10.75
CA PRO A 247 16.03 -3.09 10.95
C PRO A 247 16.92 -2.32 9.95
N VAL A 248 16.81 -0.98 9.94
CA VAL A 248 17.45 -0.10 8.95
C VAL A 248 18.98 -0.26 8.90
N GLU A 249 19.63 -0.44 10.06
CA GLU A 249 21.08 -0.62 10.13
C GLU A 249 21.51 -1.93 9.46
N GLN A 250 20.77 -3.02 9.69
CA GLN A 250 21.04 -4.32 9.10
C GLN A 250 20.79 -4.31 7.59
N LEU A 251 19.68 -3.70 7.14
CA LEU A 251 19.39 -3.50 5.70
C LEU A 251 20.53 -2.76 5.01
N ARG A 252 21.02 -1.66 5.61
CA ARG A 252 22.14 -0.89 5.09
C ARG A 252 23.43 -1.69 5.01
N LYS A 253 23.75 -2.46 6.05
CA LYS A 253 24.94 -3.34 6.09
C LYS A 253 24.91 -4.42 5.01
N GLN A 254 23.75 -4.95 4.69
CA GLN A 254 23.55 -5.97 3.66
C GLN A 254 23.37 -5.38 2.25
N GLY A 255 23.34 -4.05 2.11
CA GLY A 255 23.20 -3.39 0.82
C GLY A 255 21.80 -3.49 0.22
N VAL A 256 20.77 -3.74 1.04
CA VAL A 256 19.37 -3.73 0.59
C VAL A 256 18.97 -2.31 0.20
N PRO A 257 18.46 -2.07 -1.01
CA PRO A 257 17.96 -0.77 -1.39
C PRO A 257 16.74 -0.40 -0.54
N MET A 258 16.67 0.86 -0.10
CA MET A 258 15.58 1.35 0.75
C MET A 258 14.88 2.54 0.11
N ALA A 259 13.56 2.62 0.29
CA ALA A 259 12.75 3.77 -0.06
C ALA A 259 11.89 4.20 1.14
N VAL A 260 11.39 5.44 1.09
CA VAL A 260 10.46 5.99 2.08
C VAL A 260 9.20 6.43 1.35
N ALA A 261 8.04 6.09 1.87
CA ALA A 261 6.76 6.48 1.31
C ALA A 261 5.78 6.96 2.39
N THR A 262 4.67 7.56 1.96
CA THR A 262 3.70 8.13 2.91
C THR A 262 2.77 7.09 3.51
N ASP A 263 2.52 5.99 2.81
CA ASP A 263 1.41 5.08 3.12
C ASP A 263 0.07 5.83 3.24
N TYR A 264 -0.13 6.88 2.42
CA TYR A 264 -1.30 7.74 2.57
C TYR A 264 -2.61 6.96 2.46
N ASN A 265 -3.22 6.72 3.61
CA ASN A 265 -4.47 5.97 3.76
C ASN A 265 -5.32 6.55 4.90
N PRO A 266 -6.64 6.25 4.97
CA PRO A 266 -7.51 6.86 5.97
C PRO A 266 -7.35 6.29 7.38
N GLY A 267 -6.75 5.10 7.52
CA GLY A 267 -6.75 4.33 8.77
C GLY A 267 -5.51 4.48 9.62
N THR A 268 -4.36 4.37 9.00
CA THR A 268 -3.07 4.23 9.68
C THR A 268 -2.05 5.30 9.31
N SER A 269 -2.28 6.06 8.21
CA SER A 269 -1.39 7.13 7.78
C SER A 269 -2.17 8.25 7.08
N PRO A 270 -3.03 9.01 7.81
CA PRO A 270 -3.94 9.98 7.20
C PRO A 270 -3.27 11.32 6.90
N PHE A 271 -2.04 11.34 6.40
CA PHE A 271 -1.32 12.57 6.04
C PHE A 271 -0.72 12.50 4.64
N ALA A 272 -0.77 13.62 3.92
CA ALA A 272 -0.29 13.75 2.55
C ALA A 272 0.97 14.62 2.52
N SER A 273 2.07 14.10 3.06
CA SER A 273 3.36 14.80 3.06
C SER A 273 4.51 13.82 3.01
N LEU A 274 5.14 13.71 1.83
CA LEU A 274 6.33 12.89 1.67
C LEU A 274 7.53 13.50 2.40
N HIS A 275 7.64 14.84 2.46
CA HIS A 275 8.68 15.50 3.25
C HIS A 275 8.59 15.15 4.74
N LEU A 276 7.36 15.10 5.29
CA LEU A 276 7.17 14.68 6.68
C LEU A 276 7.57 13.21 6.87
N ALA A 277 7.16 12.33 5.95
CA ALA A 277 7.56 10.92 6.00
C ALA A 277 9.09 10.76 5.96
N MET A 278 9.78 11.46 5.06
CA MET A 278 11.25 11.47 4.99
C MET A 278 11.89 11.98 6.28
N ASN A 279 11.35 13.05 6.86
CA ASN A 279 11.84 13.59 8.14
C ASN A 279 11.67 12.56 9.28
N MET A 280 10.51 11.91 9.36
CA MET A 280 10.25 10.86 10.34
C MET A 280 11.22 9.68 10.18
N ALA A 281 11.50 9.25 8.95
CA ALA A 281 12.44 8.16 8.67
C ALA A 281 13.88 8.50 9.09
N CYS A 282 14.27 9.78 9.12
CA CYS A 282 15.60 10.20 9.58
C CYS A 282 15.80 10.05 11.10
N VAL A 283 14.73 9.92 11.88
CA VAL A 283 14.79 9.84 13.37
C VAL A 283 14.33 8.48 13.91
N GLN A 284 13.93 7.57 13.04
CA GLN A 284 13.66 6.17 13.37
C GLN A 284 14.94 5.34 13.34
#